data_eb2da7a4f01d8ee58d5c5e88a485d42a
#
_entry.id   eb2da7a4f01d8ee58d5c5e88a485d42a
#
_cell.length_a   1.000
_cell.length_b   1.000
_cell.length_c   1.000
_cell.angle_alpha   90.00
_cell.angle_beta   90.00
_cell.angle_gamma   90.00
#
_symmetry.space_group_name_H-M   'P 1'
#
loop_
_entity.id
_entity.type
_entity.pdbx_description
1 polymer ?
#
loop_
_entity_poly.entity_id
_entity_poly.type
_entity_poly.pdbx_seq_one_letter_code
_entity_poly.pdbx_strand_id
1 'polypeptide(L)'
;MKEFAFSIPQNIKVGAGSLQKLPELAKELGKKKAYIISGPHLSKIGMVAKCQEALGSAGIESDSFTETEANPSTKTVEKATEGYHACGADFIVAFGGGSPLDVAKAVAVLAAYGGKIEDYEGGGKVKGPVVPMIAIPTTAGTGSEVTAFSVITDHSRNYKLTVVSNYLLPTYAILDPELIRTVPEKTAAACGIDAMVHALEAYISLAASPFSDMFAEKALTLIGANIRNYVKDRTDMEACEAMMVGSLFAGIAFSHARLGDVHAMSHPVSAYFDVPHGVANAILLPTVIDFNRSEAAGKYCFIYNAIAANPMKEEDFTPDMLGSELRVLNHELGIPASLSEVGVKSEKFDAMAEDAMKSGNILVNPRKTTKSDVLDLYQQTF
;
A
#
# COMPACT_ATOMS: atom_id res chain seq x y z
N MET A 1 1.99 -22.45 -19.39
CA MET A 1 2.20 -21.21 -18.59
C MET A 1 1.66 -20.07 -19.42
N LYS A 2 0.88 -19.14 -18.83
CA LYS A 2 0.45 -17.92 -19.51
C LYS A 2 1.67 -17.02 -19.71
N GLU A 3 1.69 -16.23 -20.78
CA GLU A 3 2.71 -15.19 -20.99
C GLU A 3 2.59 -14.11 -19.90
N PHE A 4 3.71 -13.67 -19.34
CA PHE A 4 3.76 -12.59 -18.36
C PHE A 4 5.03 -11.77 -18.52
N ALA A 5 4.99 -10.50 -18.08
CA ALA A 5 6.15 -9.63 -17.98
C ALA A 5 6.50 -9.40 -16.50
N PHE A 6 7.79 -9.28 -16.20
CA PHE A 6 8.28 -9.00 -14.87
C PHE A 6 9.40 -7.97 -14.94
N SER A 7 9.35 -6.94 -14.10
CA SER A 7 10.36 -5.89 -14.03
C SER A 7 10.42 -5.29 -12.64
N ILE A 8 11.63 -5.18 -12.08
CA ILE A 8 11.93 -4.39 -10.88
C ILE A 8 13.10 -3.46 -11.24
N PRO A 9 12.84 -2.33 -11.88
CA PRO A 9 13.91 -1.44 -12.40
C PRO A 9 14.47 -0.51 -11.33
N GLN A 10 14.59 -0.94 -10.08
CA GLN A 10 14.79 -0.06 -8.94
C GLN A 10 15.98 -0.48 -8.08
N ASN A 11 16.69 0.51 -7.52
CA ASN A 11 17.70 0.29 -6.48
C ASN A 11 17.08 0.40 -5.09
N ILE A 12 17.09 -0.70 -4.32
CA ILE A 12 16.48 -0.77 -3.01
C ILE A 12 17.57 -0.98 -1.96
N LYS A 13 17.61 -0.12 -0.94
CA LYS A 13 18.50 -0.26 0.24
C LYS A 13 17.63 -0.69 1.42
N VAL A 14 17.97 -1.82 2.05
CA VAL A 14 17.22 -2.39 3.17
C VAL A 14 18.14 -2.60 4.35
N GLY A 15 17.69 -2.27 5.55
CA GLY A 15 18.36 -2.55 6.81
C GLY A 15 18.30 -1.40 7.81
N ALA A 16 18.51 -1.72 9.08
CA ALA A 16 18.53 -0.74 10.16
C ALA A 16 19.60 0.34 9.91
N GLY A 17 19.23 1.61 10.08
CA GLY A 17 20.10 2.75 9.82
C GLY A 17 20.29 3.09 8.34
N SER A 18 19.58 2.43 7.42
CA SER A 18 19.74 2.69 5.97
C SER A 18 19.29 4.11 5.55
N LEU A 19 18.52 4.84 6.38
CA LEU A 19 18.22 6.25 6.16
C LEU A 19 19.51 7.09 5.98
N GLN A 20 20.62 6.70 6.61
CA GLN A 20 21.90 7.37 6.46
C GLN A 20 22.47 7.32 5.04
N LYS A 21 21.92 6.47 4.17
CA LYS A 21 22.27 6.41 2.74
C LYS A 21 21.61 7.51 1.89
N LEU A 22 20.63 8.23 2.43
CA LEU A 22 19.91 9.28 1.70
C LEU A 22 20.85 10.31 1.05
N PRO A 23 21.87 10.87 1.71
CA PRO A 23 22.79 11.82 1.09
C PRO A 23 23.61 11.24 -0.07
N GLU A 24 24.03 9.99 0.07
CA GLU A 24 24.79 9.28 -0.98
C GLU A 24 23.94 9.10 -2.24
N LEU A 25 22.72 8.56 -2.07
CA LEU A 25 21.78 8.32 -3.16
C LEU A 25 21.32 9.62 -3.84
N ALA A 26 21.12 10.69 -3.06
CA ALA A 26 20.81 11.99 -3.61
C ALA A 26 21.95 12.56 -4.48
N LYS A 27 23.21 12.34 -4.08
CA LYS A 27 24.38 12.68 -4.92
C LYS A 27 24.45 11.82 -6.20
N GLU A 28 24.15 10.53 -6.11
CA GLU A 28 24.12 9.63 -7.29
C GLU A 28 23.06 10.08 -8.31
N LEU A 29 21.94 10.69 -7.88
CA LEU A 29 20.98 11.32 -8.79
C LEU A 29 21.56 12.52 -9.55
N GLY A 30 22.67 13.09 -9.10
CA GLY A 30 23.27 14.29 -9.70
C GLY A 30 22.42 15.54 -9.53
N LYS A 31 21.55 15.57 -8.51
CA LYS A 31 20.58 16.62 -8.23
C LYS A 31 21.06 17.54 -7.09
N LYS A 32 20.49 18.74 -7.00
CA LYS A 32 20.97 19.78 -6.10
C LYS A 32 20.00 20.18 -5.00
N LYS A 33 18.69 20.09 -5.27
CA LYS A 33 17.66 20.52 -4.32
C LYS A 33 16.51 19.53 -4.21
N ALA A 34 16.31 19.00 -3.01
CA ALA A 34 15.24 18.07 -2.69
C ALA A 34 13.94 18.79 -2.33
N TYR A 35 12.80 18.21 -2.70
CA TYR A 35 11.51 18.54 -2.12
C TYR A 35 11.01 17.33 -1.32
N ILE A 36 10.97 17.47 0.01
CA ILE A 36 10.54 16.40 0.91
C ILE A 36 9.03 16.45 1.04
N ILE A 37 8.33 15.41 0.56
CA ILE A 37 6.88 15.27 0.73
C ILE A 37 6.62 14.30 1.87
N SER A 38 5.91 14.78 2.91
CA SER A 38 5.67 14.06 4.16
C SER A 38 4.33 14.43 4.79
N GLY A 39 3.99 13.74 5.89
CA GLY A 39 2.81 14.05 6.68
C GLY A 39 3.12 14.83 7.96
N PRO A 40 2.10 15.43 8.62
CA PRO A 40 2.29 16.28 9.79
C PRO A 40 2.88 15.55 11.00
N HIS A 41 2.65 14.25 11.13
CA HIS A 41 3.19 13.47 12.24
C HIS A 41 4.73 13.43 12.22
N LEU A 42 5.32 13.04 11.09
CA LEU A 42 6.78 12.96 10.95
C LEU A 42 7.46 14.33 11.07
N SER A 43 6.79 15.38 10.61
CA SER A 43 7.25 16.75 10.83
C SER A 43 7.26 17.10 12.32
N LYS A 44 6.17 16.82 13.04
CA LYS A 44 6.01 17.12 14.47
C LYS A 44 7.05 16.40 15.34
N ILE A 45 7.42 15.17 15.02
CA ILE A 45 8.43 14.40 15.77
C ILE A 45 9.86 14.67 15.30
N GLY A 46 10.08 15.65 14.41
CA GLY A 46 11.40 16.11 13.97
C GLY A 46 12.08 15.21 12.91
N MET A 47 11.39 14.22 12.37
CA MET A 47 11.99 13.30 11.38
C MET A 47 12.25 13.97 10.03
N VAL A 48 11.39 14.91 9.61
CA VAL A 48 11.60 15.69 8.39
C VAL A 48 12.84 16.57 8.54
N ALA A 49 13.02 17.22 9.69
CA ALA A 49 14.22 18.04 9.97
C ALA A 49 15.51 17.20 9.92
N LYS A 50 15.50 15.97 10.45
CA LYS A 50 16.63 15.04 10.34
C LYS A 50 16.98 14.69 8.89
N CYS A 51 15.98 14.50 8.03
CA CYS A 51 16.22 14.29 6.60
C CYS A 51 16.85 15.54 5.96
N GLN A 52 16.37 16.73 6.31
CA GLN A 52 16.92 18.00 5.81
C GLN A 52 18.37 18.20 6.26
N GLU A 53 18.67 17.93 7.55
CA GLU A 53 20.05 17.99 8.10
C GLU A 53 20.98 17.00 7.37
N ALA A 54 20.51 15.76 7.14
CA ALA A 54 21.28 14.76 6.42
C ALA A 54 21.61 15.20 4.99
N LEU A 55 20.63 15.73 4.25
CA LEU A 55 20.84 16.28 2.91
C LEU A 55 21.78 17.49 2.93
N GLY A 56 21.57 18.42 3.87
CA GLY A 56 22.41 19.61 4.05
C GLY A 56 23.87 19.28 4.35
N SER A 57 24.16 18.23 5.14
CA SER A 57 25.52 17.75 5.41
C SER A 57 26.25 17.29 4.14
N ALA A 58 25.51 16.93 3.12
CA ALA A 58 26.02 16.52 1.80
C ALA A 58 26.08 17.67 0.76
N GLY A 59 25.69 18.89 1.17
CA GLY A 59 25.60 20.06 0.31
C GLY A 59 24.38 20.08 -0.61
N ILE A 60 23.32 19.35 -0.25
CA ILE A 60 22.07 19.29 -0.98
C ILE A 60 21.06 20.17 -0.26
N GLU A 61 20.54 21.18 -0.94
CA GLU A 61 19.47 22.02 -0.41
C GLU A 61 18.16 21.22 -0.31
N SER A 62 17.27 21.61 0.60
CA SER A 62 15.97 20.97 0.71
C SER A 62 14.89 21.91 1.20
N ASP A 63 13.68 21.70 0.70
CA ASP A 63 12.44 22.28 1.17
C ASP A 63 11.44 21.16 1.44
N SER A 64 10.31 21.45 2.09
CA SER A 64 9.38 20.40 2.46
C SER A 64 7.91 20.81 2.39
N PHE A 65 7.07 19.84 2.02
CA PHE A 65 5.62 19.84 2.18
C PHE A 65 5.25 18.78 3.22
N THR A 66 4.59 19.19 4.30
CA THR A 66 4.32 18.30 5.43
C THR A 66 2.83 18.18 5.78
N GLU A 67 1.97 18.58 4.84
CA GLU A 67 0.52 18.63 5.04
C GLU A 67 -0.22 17.48 4.36
N THR A 68 0.47 16.38 4.04
CA THR A 68 -0.20 15.20 3.46
C THR A 68 -1.06 14.52 4.52
N GLU A 69 -2.36 14.49 4.28
CA GLU A 69 -3.37 13.79 5.08
C GLU A 69 -3.46 12.30 4.74
N ALA A 70 -4.13 11.54 5.58
CA ALA A 70 -4.59 10.21 5.23
C ALA A 70 -5.63 10.30 4.09
N ASN A 71 -5.65 9.34 3.15
CA ASN A 71 -6.48 9.42 1.95
C ASN A 71 -6.30 10.74 1.17
N PRO A 72 -5.08 11.03 0.66
CA PRO A 72 -4.72 12.36 0.16
C PRO A 72 -5.58 12.78 -1.02
N SER A 73 -5.93 14.06 -1.06
CA SER A 73 -6.84 14.62 -2.05
C SER A 73 -6.12 15.18 -3.28
N THR A 74 -6.87 15.38 -4.37
CA THR A 74 -6.38 16.11 -5.56
C THR A 74 -5.90 17.51 -5.21
N LYS A 75 -6.55 18.19 -4.25
CA LYS A 75 -6.14 19.51 -3.76
C LYS A 75 -4.79 19.48 -3.04
N THR A 76 -4.50 18.43 -2.30
CA THR A 76 -3.20 18.23 -1.64
C THR A 76 -2.09 18.07 -2.66
N VAL A 77 -2.36 17.33 -3.74
CA VAL A 77 -1.42 17.19 -4.86
C VAL A 77 -1.16 18.53 -5.54
N GLU A 78 -2.22 19.31 -5.83
CA GLU A 78 -2.09 20.65 -6.42
C GLU A 78 -1.20 21.56 -5.55
N LYS A 79 -1.51 21.67 -4.25
CA LYS A 79 -0.75 22.48 -3.30
C LYS A 79 0.72 22.05 -3.18
N ALA A 80 0.96 20.75 -3.10
CA ALA A 80 2.32 20.20 -3.05
C ALA A 80 3.10 20.48 -4.36
N THR A 81 2.43 20.45 -5.52
CA THR A 81 3.04 20.77 -6.82
C THR A 81 3.41 22.25 -6.92
N GLU A 82 2.54 23.14 -6.45
CA GLU A 82 2.85 24.57 -6.37
C GLU A 82 4.10 24.82 -5.51
N GLY A 83 4.19 24.19 -4.34
CA GLY A 83 5.36 24.27 -3.46
C GLY A 83 6.64 23.74 -4.10
N TYR A 84 6.55 22.63 -4.84
CA TYR A 84 7.68 22.08 -5.60
C TYR A 84 8.23 23.08 -6.61
N HIS A 85 7.37 23.70 -7.40
CA HIS A 85 7.79 24.72 -8.38
C HIS A 85 8.33 26.00 -7.70
N ALA A 86 7.66 26.45 -6.65
CA ALA A 86 8.06 27.69 -5.94
C ALA A 86 9.45 27.57 -5.32
N CYS A 87 9.82 26.39 -4.79
CA CYS A 87 11.14 26.20 -4.18
C CYS A 87 12.24 25.89 -5.20
N GLY A 88 11.91 25.56 -6.44
CA GLY A 88 12.88 25.22 -7.49
C GLY A 88 13.63 23.90 -7.25
N ALA A 89 13.00 22.94 -6.60
CA ALA A 89 13.55 21.60 -6.42
C ALA A 89 13.70 20.85 -7.74
N ASP A 90 14.63 19.90 -7.81
CA ASP A 90 14.94 19.12 -9.01
C ASP A 90 14.82 17.60 -8.78
N PHE A 91 14.48 17.17 -7.57
CA PHE A 91 14.06 15.80 -7.23
C PHE A 91 13.16 15.79 -6.00
N ILE A 92 12.51 14.63 -5.76
CA ILE A 92 11.58 14.46 -4.64
C ILE A 92 12.11 13.41 -3.67
N VAL A 93 11.98 13.69 -2.36
CA VAL A 93 12.10 12.69 -1.30
C VAL A 93 10.71 12.41 -0.76
N ALA A 94 10.16 11.24 -1.07
CA ALA A 94 8.87 10.78 -0.57
C ALA A 94 9.08 10.11 0.79
N PHE A 95 8.74 10.79 1.89
CA PHE A 95 9.05 10.36 3.25
C PHE A 95 7.79 10.18 4.09
N GLY A 96 7.38 8.93 4.32
CA GLY A 96 6.18 8.63 5.10
C GLY A 96 5.52 7.31 4.78
N GLY A 97 4.26 7.16 5.13
CA GLY A 97 3.43 6.03 4.72
C GLY A 97 2.98 6.16 3.26
N GLY A 98 2.01 5.34 2.84
CA GLY A 98 1.50 5.34 1.47
C GLY A 98 1.05 6.70 0.96
N SER A 99 0.33 7.48 1.79
CA SER A 99 -0.20 8.78 1.39
C SER A 99 0.87 9.78 0.92
N PRO A 100 1.95 10.07 1.68
CA PRO A 100 3.04 10.90 1.19
C PRO A 100 3.74 10.35 -0.05
N LEU A 101 3.90 9.02 -0.17
CA LEU A 101 4.50 8.40 -1.33
C LEU A 101 3.63 8.57 -2.59
N ASP A 102 2.33 8.42 -2.46
CA ASP A 102 1.38 8.58 -3.57
C ASP A 102 1.26 10.05 -4.00
N VAL A 103 1.22 11.01 -3.05
CA VAL A 103 1.30 12.44 -3.35
C VAL A 103 2.61 12.76 -4.07
N ALA A 104 3.74 12.22 -3.63
CA ALA A 104 5.04 12.45 -4.26
C ALA A 104 5.08 11.98 -5.72
N LYS A 105 4.50 10.81 -6.00
CA LYS A 105 4.36 10.29 -7.37
C LYS A 105 3.46 11.18 -8.23
N ALA A 106 2.33 11.63 -7.69
CA ALA A 106 1.43 12.53 -8.38
C ALA A 106 2.09 13.90 -8.67
N VAL A 107 2.80 14.47 -7.69
CA VAL A 107 3.59 15.69 -7.85
C VAL A 107 4.67 15.51 -8.91
N ALA A 108 5.36 14.36 -8.95
CA ALA A 108 6.37 14.07 -9.96
C ALA A 108 5.80 14.09 -11.38
N VAL A 109 4.54 13.63 -11.57
CA VAL A 109 3.83 13.70 -12.85
C VAL A 109 3.48 15.15 -13.21
N LEU A 110 2.83 15.89 -12.29
CA LEU A 110 2.39 17.25 -12.55
C LEU A 110 3.58 18.22 -12.73
N ALA A 111 4.67 18.01 -12.01
CA ALA A 111 5.89 18.79 -12.17
C ALA A 111 6.55 18.59 -13.55
N ALA A 112 6.42 17.39 -14.12
CA ALA A 112 6.99 17.06 -15.44
C ALA A 112 6.10 17.48 -16.61
N TYR A 113 4.77 17.39 -16.46
CA TYR A 113 3.84 17.50 -17.59
C TYR A 113 2.73 18.53 -17.40
N GLY A 114 2.54 19.08 -16.19
CA GLY A 114 1.46 20.03 -15.89
C GLY A 114 0.08 19.37 -15.88
N GLY A 115 -0.96 20.17 -16.01
CA GLY A 115 -2.35 19.72 -16.00
C GLY A 115 -2.90 19.43 -14.60
N LYS A 116 -3.90 18.58 -14.51
CA LYS A 116 -4.49 18.08 -13.27
C LYS A 116 -4.24 16.59 -13.13
N ILE A 117 -4.17 16.09 -11.90
CA ILE A 117 -3.87 14.66 -11.69
C ILE A 117 -4.98 13.75 -12.26
N GLU A 118 -6.22 14.25 -12.34
CA GLU A 118 -7.37 13.57 -12.96
C GLU A 118 -7.14 13.30 -14.46
N ASP A 119 -6.36 14.13 -15.15
CA ASP A 119 -6.03 13.94 -16.57
C ASP A 119 -5.20 12.67 -16.79
N TYR A 120 -4.51 12.20 -15.76
CA TYR A 120 -3.62 11.03 -15.77
C TYR A 120 -4.26 9.76 -15.21
N GLU A 121 -5.52 9.80 -14.80
CA GLU A 121 -6.25 8.64 -14.27
C GLU A 121 -6.19 7.42 -15.21
N GLY A 122 -5.84 6.26 -14.68
CA GLY A 122 -5.68 5.01 -15.43
C GLY A 122 -4.26 4.81 -15.97
N GLY A 123 -4.13 3.94 -16.96
CA GLY A 123 -2.84 3.59 -17.56
C GLY A 123 -2.56 4.30 -18.88
N GLY A 124 -1.27 4.42 -19.23
CA GLY A 124 -0.83 4.89 -20.57
C GLY A 124 -0.93 6.40 -20.79
N LYS A 125 -1.28 7.20 -19.79
CA LYS A 125 -1.43 8.66 -19.91
C LYS A 125 -0.17 9.44 -19.54
N VAL A 126 0.71 8.89 -18.72
CA VAL A 126 2.04 9.45 -18.43
C VAL A 126 2.98 9.10 -19.59
N LYS A 127 3.42 10.10 -20.33
CA LYS A 127 4.08 9.92 -21.65
C LYS A 127 5.58 9.63 -21.59
N GLY A 128 6.23 9.75 -20.43
CA GLY A 128 7.68 9.59 -20.30
C GLY A 128 8.14 9.75 -18.86
N PRO A 129 9.48 9.85 -18.63
CA PRO A 129 10.05 9.99 -17.30
C PRO A 129 9.48 11.18 -16.53
N VAL A 130 9.25 10.99 -15.25
CA VAL A 130 8.82 12.03 -14.31
C VAL A 130 10.00 12.54 -13.49
N VAL A 131 9.75 13.47 -12.57
CA VAL A 131 10.79 13.94 -11.64
C VAL A 131 11.34 12.76 -10.84
N PRO A 132 12.68 12.58 -10.76
CA PRO A 132 13.28 11.46 -10.04
C PRO A 132 12.95 11.53 -8.54
N MET A 133 12.81 10.35 -7.92
CA MET A 133 12.31 10.23 -6.56
C MET A 133 13.11 9.21 -5.75
N ILE A 134 13.36 9.54 -4.47
CA ILE A 134 13.81 8.61 -3.44
C ILE A 134 12.63 8.37 -2.50
N ALA A 135 12.16 7.13 -2.40
CA ALA A 135 11.07 6.75 -1.52
C ALA A 135 11.60 6.17 -0.20
N ILE A 136 11.05 6.64 0.91
CA ILE A 136 11.44 6.22 2.27
C ILE A 136 10.16 5.92 3.04
N PRO A 137 9.68 4.66 2.99
CA PRO A 137 8.47 4.26 3.71
C PRO A 137 8.70 4.27 5.23
N THR A 138 7.70 4.72 5.97
CA THR A 138 7.69 4.70 7.44
C THR A 138 6.55 3.87 8.01
N THR A 139 5.90 3.07 7.16
CA THR A 139 4.91 2.05 7.51
C THR A 139 5.20 0.79 6.72
N ALA A 140 4.94 -0.37 7.30
CA ALA A 140 4.98 -1.65 6.61
C ALA A 140 3.56 -2.02 6.18
N GLY A 141 3.14 -1.63 4.98
CA GLY A 141 1.76 -1.80 4.52
C GLY A 141 1.61 -1.70 3.02
N THR A 142 1.62 -0.50 2.49
CA THR A 142 1.20 -0.21 1.12
C THR A 142 2.14 -0.68 0.03
N GLY A 143 3.44 -0.87 0.33
CA GLY A 143 4.46 -1.17 -0.70
C GLY A 143 4.60 -0.07 -1.76
N SER A 144 4.11 1.16 -1.50
CA SER A 144 4.12 2.23 -2.51
C SER A 144 5.52 2.59 -2.97
N GLU A 145 6.56 2.34 -2.19
CA GLU A 145 7.97 2.56 -2.55
C GLU A 145 8.44 1.68 -3.73
N VAL A 146 7.72 0.61 -4.06
CA VAL A 146 8.08 -0.32 -5.15
C VAL A 146 6.96 -0.53 -6.18
N THR A 147 5.94 0.32 -6.15
CA THR A 147 4.80 0.20 -7.05
C THR A 147 4.73 1.32 -8.08
N ALA A 148 4.16 0.99 -9.24
CA ALA A 148 3.93 1.89 -10.35
C ALA A 148 2.57 2.63 -10.27
N PHE A 149 2.02 2.78 -9.05
CA PHE A 149 0.70 3.34 -8.81
C PHE A 149 0.77 4.57 -7.92
N SER A 150 -0.16 5.51 -8.11
CA SER A 150 -0.47 6.60 -7.19
C SER A 150 -1.99 6.65 -7.03
N VAL A 151 -2.46 6.56 -5.79
CA VAL A 151 -3.90 6.53 -5.46
C VAL A 151 -4.27 7.82 -4.73
N ILE A 152 -5.11 8.63 -5.35
CA ILE A 152 -5.50 9.96 -4.87
C ILE A 152 -7.03 10.04 -4.76
N THR A 153 -7.55 10.66 -3.73
CA THR A 153 -8.98 10.83 -3.51
C THR A 153 -9.51 12.05 -4.26
N ASP A 154 -10.45 11.83 -5.15
CA ASP A 154 -11.24 12.89 -5.76
C ASP A 154 -12.56 13.04 -4.99
N HIS A 155 -12.60 14.01 -4.09
CA HIS A 155 -13.78 14.29 -3.29
C HIS A 155 -14.99 14.78 -4.09
N SER A 156 -14.78 15.32 -5.31
CA SER A 156 -15.88 15.75 -6.16
C SER A 156 -16.70 14.59 -6.69
N ARG A 157 -16.07 13.43 -6.84
CA ARG A 157 -16.67 12.18 -7.29
C ARG A 157 -16.83 11.13 -6.18
N ASN A 158 -16.37 11.39 -4.96
CA ASN A 158 -16.21 10.39 -3.89
C ASN A 158 -15.49 9.13 -4.38
N TYR A 159 -14.41 9.32 -5.11
CA TYR A 159 -13.74 8.26 -5.86
C TYR A 159 -12.22 8.27 -5.61
N LYS A 160 -11.62 7.09 -5.49
CA LYS A 160 -10.15 6.93 -5.47
C LYS A 160 -9.64 6.74 -6.90
N LEU A 161 -9.18 7.81 -7.52
CA LEU A 161 -8.50 7.74 -8.80
C LEU A 161 -7.13 7.09 -8.67
N THR A 162 -6.73 6.32 -9.64
CA THR A 162 -5.43 5.67 -9.68
C THR A 162 -4.69 6.06 -10.95
N VAL A 163 -3.50 6.62 -10.80
CA VAL A 163 -2.56 6.83 -11.92
C VAL A 163 -1.64 5.63 -12.03
N VAL A 164 -1.48 5.07 -13.22
CA VAL A 164 -0.69 3.85 -13.45
C VAL A 164 0.37 4.10 -14.51
N SER A 165 1.65 4.01 -14.13
CA SER A 165 2.76 4.12 -15.08
C SER A 165 4.07 3.60 -14.46
N ASN A 166 4.86 2.86 -15.22
CA ASN A 166 6.21 2.46 -14.77
C ASN A 166 7.14 3.65 -14.49
N TYR A 167 6.83 4.82 -15.03
CA TYR A 167 7.56 6.05 -14.73
C TYR A 167 7.33 6.58 -13.31
N LEU A 168 6.30 6.10 -12.59
CA LEU A 168 6.06 6.44 -11.18
C LEU A 168 6.88 5.59 -10.20
N LEU A 169 7.56 4.55 -10.68
CA LEU A 169 8.47 3.80 -9.81
C LEU A 169 9.58 4.73 -9.30
N PRO A 170 9.77 4.86 -7.97
CA PRO A 170 10.86 5.64 -7.42
C PRO A 170 12.22 5.16 -7.94
N THR A 171 13.16 6.07 -8.17
CA THR A 171 14.51 5.72 -8.62
C THR A 171 15.27 4.91 -7.57
N TYR A 172 15.08 5.28 -6.29
CA TYR A 172 15.61 4.59 -5.13
C TYR A 172 14.51 4.37 -4.09
N ALA A 173 14.60 3.26 -3.36
CA ALA A 173 13.85 3.04 -2.14
C ALA A 173 14.81 2.77 -0.97
N ILE A 174 14.56 3.40 0.18
CA ILE A 174 15.29 3.20 1.43
C ILE A 174 14.32 2.62 2.46
N LEU A 175 14.51 1.35 2.80
CA LEU A 175 13.69 0.65 3.77
C LEU A 175 14.49 0.50 5.07
N ASP A 176 14.21 1.39 6.01
CA ASP A 176 14.85 1.41 7.33
C ASP A 176 13.85 0.95 8.39
N PRO A 177 14.01 -0.26 8.95
CA PRO A 177 13.09 -0.79 9.95
C PRO A 177 12.98 0.07 11.22
N GLU A 178 13.99 0.91 11.51
CA GLU A 178 13.93 1.83 12.66
C GLU A 178 12.79 2.87 12.49
N LEU A 179 12.41 3.19 11.26
CA LEU A 179 11.39 4.21 10.96
C LEU A 179 9.97 3.75 11.32
N ILE A 180 9.70 2.44 11.30
CA ILE A 180 8.36 1.91 11.62
C ILE A 180 8.14 1.71 13.11
N ARG A 181 9.16 1.90 13.96
CA ARG A 181 9.06 1.74 15.42
C ARG A 181 8.12 2.75 16.08
N THR A 182 7.96 3.92 15.50
CA THR A 182 7.14 5.00 16.06
C THR A 182 5.69 4.96 15.58
N VAL A 183 5.34 3.99 14.76
CA VAL A 183 3.97 3.85 14.23
C VAL A 183 3.01 3.50 15.38
N PRO A 184 1.88 4.23 15.53
CA PRO A 184 0.86 3.88 16.53
C PRO A 184 0.31 2.46 16.31
N GLU A 185 -0.03 1.76 17.38
CA GLU A 185 -0.45 0.35 17.37
C GLU A 185 -1.59 0.08 16.37
N LYS A 186 -2.65 0.88 16.40
CA LYS A 186 -3.77 0.73 15.45
C LYS A 186 -3.35 0.92 13.99
N THR A 187 -2.42 1.81 13.74
CA THR A 187 -1.87 2.03 12.40
C THR A 187 -0.97 0.87 11.99
N ALA A 188 -0.16 0.34 12.92
CA ALA A 188 0.69 -0.82 12.68
C ALA A 188 -0.16 -2.06 12.31
N ALA A 189 -1.26 -2.29 13.04
CA ALA A 189 -2.20 -3.37 12.76
C ALA A 189 -2.85 -3.21 11.37
N ALA A 190 -3.41 -2.03 11.08
CA ALA A 190 -4.05 -1.75 9.81
C ALA A 190 -3.09 -1.88 8.62
N CYS A 191 -1.89 -1.30 8.71
CA CYS A 191 -0.87 -1.41 7.66
C CYS A 191 -0.36 -2.85 7.49
N GLY A 192 -0.13 -3.56 8.60
CA GLY A 192 0.36 -4.94 8.55
C GLY A 192 -0.65 -5.90 7.90
N ILE A 193 -1.96 -5.74 8.24
CA ILE A 193 -3.01 -6.50 7.56
C ILE A 193 -3.13 -6.09 6.09
N ASP A 194 -3.00 -4.81 5.76
CA ASP A 194 -3.01 -4.33 4.37
C ASP A 194 -1.91 -5.02 3.53
N ALA A 195 -0.68 -5.08 4.05
CA ALA A 195 0.41 -5.83 3.40
C ALA A 195 0.10 -7.33 3.25
N MET A 196 -0.56 -7.94 4.25
CA MET A 196 -1.01 -9.32 4.18
C MET A 196 -2.07 -9.51 3.08
N VAL A 197 -3.05 -8.61 2.98
CA VAL A 197 -4.08 -8.64 1.93
C VAL A 197 -3.45 -8.48 0.55
N HIS A 198 -2.49 -7.56 0.38
CA HIS A 198 -1.74 -7.40 -0.86
C HIS A 198 -1.09 -8.72 -1.31
N ALA A 199 -0.38 -9.37 -0.41
CA ALA A 199 0.28 -10.64 -0.71
C ALA A 199 -0.73 -11.76 -1.01
N LEU A 200 -1.81 -11.85 -0.21
CA LEU A 200 -2.83 -12.87 -0.34
C LEU A 200 -3.60 -12.72 -1.66
N GLU A 201 -4.11 -11.52 -1.96
CA GLU A 201 -4.83 -11.28 -3.21
C GLU A 201 -3.93 -11.46 -4.43
N ALA A 202 -2.68 -11.00 -4.39
CA ALA A 202 -1.70 -11.25 -5.45
C ALA A 202 -1.47 -12.75 -5.67
N TYR A 203 -1.39 -13.53 -4.58
CA TYR A 203 -1.15 -14.96 -4.64
C TYR A 203 -2.30 -15.72 -5.29
N ILE A 204 -3.56 -15.40 -4.96
CA ILE A 204 -4.75 -16.06 -5.52
C ILE A 204 -5.25 -15.45 -6.83
N SER A 205 -4.66 -14.35 -7.31
CA SER A 205 -5.09 -13.64 -8.52
C SER A 205 -5.06 -14.51 -9.77
N LEU A 206 -6.00 -14.29 -10.69
CA LEU A 206 -5.96 -14.88 -12.04
C LEU A 206 -4.81 -14.35 -12.91
N ALA A 207 -4.20 -13.23 -12.53
CA ALA A 207 -3.01 -12.66 -13.16
C ALA A 207 -1.70 -13.10 -12.48
N ALA A 208 -1.76 -13.96 -11.48
CA ALA A 208 -0.59 -14.50 -10.80
C ALA A 208 0.36 -15.25 -11.75
N SER A 209 1.63 -15.20 -11.45
CA SER A 209 2.71 -15.85 -12.19
C SER A 209 3.71 -16.48 -11.21
N PRO A 210 4.58 -17.40 -11.65
CA PRO A 210 5.59 -17.97 -10.76
C PRO A 210 6.48 -16.92 -10.06
N PHE A 211 6.71 -15.75 -10.68
CA PHE A 211 7.46 -14.65 -10.07
C PHE A 211 6.64 -13.95 -8.99
N SER A 212 5.38 -13.57 -9.27
CA SER A 212 4.53 -12.97 -8.26
C SER A 212 4.26 -13.91 -7.09
N ASP A 213 4.06 -15.19 -7.37
CA ASP A 213 3.81 -16.22 -6.35
C ASP A 213 5.00 -16.34 -5.39
N MET A 214 6.23 -16.38 -5.89
CA MET A 214 7.44 -16.42 -5.07
C MET A 214 7.52 -15.25 -4.06
N PHE A 215 7.20 -14.03 -4.50
CA PHE A 215 7.19 -12.86 -3.63
C PHE A 215 6.00 -12.87 -2.67
N ALA A 216 4.82 -13.27 -3.14
CA ALA A 216 3.61 -13.36 -2.32
C ALA A 216 3.75 -14.40 -1.20
N GLU A 217 4.27 -15.59 -1.50
CA GLU A 217 4.54 -16.64 -0.52
C GLU A 217 5.53 -16.18 0.55
N LYS A 218 6.63 -15.53 0.12
CA LYS A 218 7.62 -15.01 1.07
C LYS A 218 7.05 -13.87 1.92
N ALA A 219 6.24 -12.98 1.32
CA ALA A 219 5.54 -11.92 2.05
C ALA A 219 4.59 -12.49 3.10
N LEU A 220 3.73 -13.44 2.73
CA LEU A 220 2.81 -14.11 3.65
C LEU A 220 3.54 -14.77 4.83
N THR A 221 4.65 -15.46 4.55
CA THR A 221 5.46 -16.11 5.58
C THR A 221 6.05 -15.09 6.55
N LEU A 222 6.64 -13.99 6.05
CA LEU A 222 7.27 -12.97 6.89
C LEU A 222 6.22 -12.20 7.72
N ILE A 223 5.15 -11.75 7.08
CA ILE A 223 4.10 -10.97 7.74
C ILE A 223 3.35 -11.84 8.74
N GLY A 224 2.91 -13.04 8.35
CA GLY A 224 2.14 -13.92 9.21
C GLY A 224 2.86 -14.32 10.49
N ALA A 225 4.16 -14.63 10.39
CA ALA A 225 4.96 -14.98 11.55
C ALA A 225 5.24 -13.80 12.50
N ASN A 226 5.19 -12.55 12.01
CA ASN A 226 5.71 -11.40 12.76
C ASN A 226 4.67 -10.32 13.10
N ILE A 227 3.52 -10.28 12.42
CA ILE A 227 2.53 -9.20 12.60
C ILE A 227 2.04 -9.07 14.04
N ARG A 228 1.80 -10.19 14.73
CA ARG A 228 1.36 -10.20 16.14
C ARG A 228 2.40 -9.56 17.06
N ASN A 229 3.66 -9.97 16.88
CA ASN A 229 4.79 -9.43 17.68
C ASN A 229 5.01 -7.96 17.37
N TYR A 230 5.05 -7.57 16.09
CA TYR A 230 5.21 -6.20 15.66
C TYR A 230 4.11 -5.28 16.20
N VAL A 231 2.84 -5.69 16.14
CA VAL A 231 1.73 -4.87 16.66
C VAL A 231 1.78 -4.76 18.18
N LYS A 232 2.20 -5.80 18.88
CA LYS A 232 2.36 -5.82 20.33
C LYS A 232 3.57 -5.00 20.79
N ASP A 233 4.70 -5.13 20.11
CA ASP A 233 5.96 -4.48 20.48
C ASP A 233 6.74 -4.02 19.24
N ARG A 234 6.64 -2.75 18.91
CA ARG A 234 7.38 -2.10 17.80
C ARG A 234 8.85 -1.85 18.11
N THR A 235 9.33 -2.21 19.29
CA THR A 235 10.77 -2.17 19.60
C THR A 235 11.49 -3.47 19.22
N ASP A 236 10.75 -4.53 18.91
CA ASP A 236 11.27 -5.77 18.36
C ASP A 236 11.75 -5.52 16.92
N MET A 237 13.08 -5.40 16.76
CA MET A 237 13.70 -5.08 15.46
C MET A 237 13.58 -6.22 14.47
N GLU A 238 13.59 -7.47 14.92
CA GLU A 238 13.40 -8.63 14.03
C GLU A 238 12.00 -8.62 13.42
N ALA A 239 10.98 -8.35 14.24
CA ALA A 239 9.62 -8.17 13.75
C ALA A 239 9.49 -6.95 12.83
N CYS A 240 10.13 -5.82 13.14
CA CYS A 240 10.12 -4.64 12.27
C CYS A 240 10.76 -4.94 10.90
N GLU A 241 11.93 -5.59 10.86
CA GLU A 241 12.59 -5.99 9.62
C GLU A 241 11.72 -6.94 8.79
N ALA A 242 11.16 -7.96 9.43
CA ALA A 242 10.29 -8.93 8.77
C ALA A 242 9.04 -8.27 8.18
N MET A 243 8.38 -7.36 8.92
CA MET A 243 7.21 -6.63 8.43
C MET A 243 7.54 -5.71 7.27
N MET A 244 8.65 -4.98 7.34
CA MET A 244 9.07 -4.07 6.28
C MET A 244 9.44 -4.83 5.00
N VAL A 245 10.22 -5.91 5.10
CA VAL A 245 10.57 -6.76 3.95
C VAL A 245 9.35 -7.52 3.42
N GLY A 246 8.46 -7.97 4.31
CA GLY A 246 7.19 -8.60 3.92
C GLY A 246 6.31 -7.63 3.12
N SER A 247 6.17 -6.38 3.56
CA SER A 247 5.44 -5.32 2.83
C SER A 247 6.08 -5.03 1.46
N LEU A 248 7.41 -4.93 1.40
CA LEU A 248 8.15 -4.80 0.13
C LEU A 248 7.80 -5.92 -0.84
N PHE A 249 7.86 -7.17 -0.40
CA PHE A 249 7.59 -8.32 -1.26
C PHE A 249 6.11 -8.39 -1.67
N ALA A 250 5.19 -8.03 -0.79
CA ALA A 250 3.78 -7.89 -1.12
C ALA A 250 3.58 -6.82 -2.22
N GLY A 251 4.26 -5.67 -2.10
CA GLY A 251 4.26 -4.60 -3.09
C GLY A 251 4.74 -5.06 -4.47
N ILE A 252 5.83 -5.81 -4.51
CA ILE A 252 6.36 -6.41 -5.75
C ILE A 252 5.36 -7.42 -6.32
N ALA A 253 4.79 -8.29 -5.49
CA ALA A 253 3.85 -9.32 -5.92
C ALA A 253 2.62 -8.71 -6.60
N PHE A 254 1.92 -7.79 -5.92
CA PHE A 254 0.69 -7.24 -6.48
C PHE A 254 0.92 -6.26 -7.65
N SER A 255 2.09 -5.64 -7.75
CA SER A 255 2.44 -4.84 -8.92
C SER A 255 2.40 -5.64 -10.22
N HIS A 256 2.60 -6.95 -10.14
CA HIS A 256 2.61 -7.87 -11.29
C HIS A 256 1.35 -8.73 -11.39
N ALA A 257 0.79 -9.15 -10.25
CA ALA A 257 -0.40 -10.01 -10.19
C ALA A 257 -1.71 -9.24 -10.04
N ARG A 258 -1.66 -7.93 -9.73
CA ARG A 258 -2.80 -7.11 -9.32
C ARG A 258 -3.42 -7.63 -8.02
N LEU A 259 -4.58 -7.06 -7.66
CA LEU A 259 -5.32 -7.39 -6.45
C LEU A 259 -6.66 -8.03 -6.82
N GLY A 260 -7.60 -8.13 -5.89
CA GLY A 260 -8.90 -8.77 -6.11
C GLY A 260 -10.06 -7.96 -5.53
N ASP A 261 -11.09 -8.68 -5.08
CA ASP A 261 -12.35 -8.12 -4.61
C ASP A 261 -12.20 -7.34 -3.29
N VAL A 262 -11.26 -7.72 -2.39
CA VAL A 262 -11.04 -6.99 -1.14
C VAL A 262 -10.70 -5.54 -1.45
N HIS A 263 -9.70 -5.31 -2.31
CA HIS A 263 -9.31 -3.95 -2.70
C HIS A 263 -10.35 -3.25 -3.57
N ALA A 264 -11.04 -3.97 -4.45
CA ALA A 264 -12.11 -3.39 -5.25
C ALA A 264 -13.26 -2.85 -4.36
N MET A 265 -13.57 -3.54 -3.27
CA MET A 265 -14.62 -3.18 -2.31
C MET A 265 -14.15 -2.16 -1.26
N SER A 266 -12.91 -2.22 -0.79
CA SER A 266 -12.40 -1.31 0.25
C SER A 266 -12.16 0.12 -0.25
N HIS A 267 -11.85 0.32 -1.52
CA HIS A 267 -11.70 1.66 -2.10
C HIS A 267 -12.96 2.52 -1.94
N PRO A 268 -14.17 2.05 -2.31
CA PRO A 268 -15.41 2.78 -2.03
C PRO A 268 -15.64 3.01 -0.54
N VAL A 269 -15.38 2.02 0.34
CA VAL A 269 -15.50 2.19 1.79
C VAL A 269 -14.69 3.39 2.27
N SER A 270 -13.42 3.47 1.86
CA SER A 270 -12.55 4.60 2.22
C SER A 270 -12.99 5.92 1.57
N ALA A 271 -13.46 5.90 0.33
CA ALA A 271 -13.86 7.11 -0.40
C ALA A 271 -15.14 7.75 0.14
N TYR A 272 -16.13 6.94 0.55
CA TYR A 272 -17.42 7.42 1.03
C TYR A 272 -17.44 7.75 2.52
N PHE A 273 -16.62 7.06 3.32
CA PHE A 273 -16.72 7.11 4.80
C PHE A 273 -15.39 7.45 5.49
N ASP A 274 -14.34 7.74 4.73
CA ASP A 274 -12.99 8.05 5.22
C ASP A 274 -12.42 6.98 6.18
N VAL A 275 -12.86 5.73 6.03
CA VAL A 275 -12.32 4.60 6.79
C VAL A 275 -10.86 4.38 6.37
N PRO A 276 -9.93 4.20 7.32
CA PRO A 276 -8.55 3.87 6.99
C PRO A 276 -8.49 2.61 6.12
N HIS A 277 -7.74 2.69 5.01
CA HIS A 277 -7.76 1.66 3.96
C HIS A 277 -7.46 0.26 4.48
N GLY A 278 -6.39 0.10 5.28
CA GLY A 278 -6.05 -1.21 5.85
C GLY A 278 -7.11 -1.76 6.81
N VAL A 279 -7.89 -0.90 7.49
CA VAL A 279 -9.03 -1.32 8.31
C VAL A 279 -10.16 -1.85 7.42
N ALA A 280 -10.49 -1.14 6.34
CA ALA A 280 -11.50 -1.60 5.39
C ALA A 280 -11.12 -2.95 4.76
N ASN A 281 -9.86 -3.09 4.34
CA ASN A 281 -9.33 -4.35 3.81
C ASN A 281 -9.44 -5.49 4.84
N ALA A 282 -9.05 -5.25 6.08
CA ALA A 282 -9.08 -6.24 7.14
C ALA A 282 -10.49 -6.76 7.44
N ILE A 283 -11.50 -5.86 7.49
CA ILE A 283 -12.90 -6.22 7.74
C ILE A 283 -13.46 -7.06 6.59
N LEU A 284 -13.16 -6.70 5.35
CA LEU A 284 -13.69 -7.37 4.16
C LEU A 284 -13.03 -8.72 3.88
N LEU A 285 -11.73 -8.85 4.22
CA LEU A 285 -10.89 -10.00 3.84
C LEU A 285 -11.51 -11.37 4.17
N PRO A 286 -11.93 -11.66 5.42
CA PRO A 286 -12.41 -13.01 5.75
C PRO A 286 -13.62 -13.43 4.91
N THR A 287 -14.55 -12.50 4.68
CA THR A 287 -15.78 -12.77 3.92
C THR A 287 -15.50 -12.95 2.43
N VAL A 288 -14.59 -12.16 1.87
CA VAL A 288 -14.14 -12.33 0.47
C VAL A 288 -13.38 -13.65 0.28
N ILE A 289 -12.58 -14.07 1.26
CA ILE A 289 -11.90 -15.37 1.23
C ILE A 289 -12.90 -16.53 1.24
N ASP A 290 -13.95 -16.45 2.07
CA ASP A 290 -15.04 -17.43 2.06
C ASP A 290 -15.77 -17.47 0.70
N PHE A 291 -15.98 -16.30 0.08
CA PHE A 291 -16.56 -16.20 -1.27
C PHE A 291 -15.66 -16.84 -2.34
N ASN A 292 -14.37 -16.62 -2.30
CA ASN A 292 -13.40 -17.11 -3.29
C ASN A 292 -13.06 -18.60 -3.12
N ARG A 293 -13.51 -19.26 -2.05
CA ARG A 293 -13.14 -20.62 -1.67
C ARG A 293 -13.33 -21.64 -2.79
N SER A 294 -14.39 -21.54 -3.59
CA SER A 294 -14.66 -22.50 -4.68
C SER A 294 -13.56 -22.54 -5.74
N GLU A 295 -12.85 -21.43 -5.95
CA GLU A 295 -11.86 -21.28 -7.03
C GLU A 295 -10.42 -21.25 -6.53
N ALA A 296 -10.19 -20.84 -5.28
CA ALA A 296 -8.85 -20.60 -4.74
C ALA A 296 -8.42 -21.59 -3.65
N ALA A 297 -9.25 -22.56 -3.29
CA ALA A 297 -9.01 -23.51 -2.19
C ALA A 297 -7.63 -24.21 -2.22
N GLY A 298 -7.09 -24.50 -3.40
CA GLY A 298 -5.79 -25.14 -3.55
C GLY A 298 -4.58 -24.35 -3.02
N LYS A 299 -4.74 -23.02 -2.80
CA LYS A 299 -3.71 -22.14 -2.21
C LYS A 299 -3.94 -21.87 -0.72
N TYR A 300 -5.11 -22.21 -0.18
CA TYR A 300 -5.54 -21.80 1.16
C TYR A 300 -4.79 -22.48 2.30
N CYS A 301 -4.39 -23.74 2.14
CA CYS A 301 -3.60 -24.43 3.15
C CYS A 301 -2.25 -23.74 3.39
N PHE A 302 -1.56 -23.32 2.33
CA PHE A 302 -0.32 -22.57 2.45
C PHE A 302 -0.55 -21.22 3.17
N ILE A 303 -1.58 -20.45 2.75
CA ILE A 303 -1.91 -19.15 3.36
C ILE A 303 -2.22 -19.34 4.85
N TYR A 304 -3.08 -20.32 5.18
CA TYR A 304 -3.40 -20.66 6.57
C TYR A 304 -2.15 -20.92 7.39
N ASN A 305 -1.27 -21.80 6.92
CA ASN A 305 -0.04 -22.17 7.63
C ASN A 305 0.97 -21.03 7.75
N ALA A 306 0.92 -20.05 6.85
CA ALA A 306 1.75 -18.85 6.95
C ALA A 306 1.29 -17.89 8.04
N ILE A 307 -0.02 -17.83 8.36
CA ILE A 307 -0.61 -16.84 9.28
C ILE A 307 -1.08 -17.41 10.61
N ALA A 308 -1.39 -18.71 10.67
CA ALA A 308 -1.94 -19.35 11.86
C ALA A 308 -0.89 -19.50 12.96
N ALA A 309 -1.33 -19.28 14.21
CA ALA A 309 -0.50 -19.55 15.38
C ALA A 309 -0.13 -21.06 15.50
N ASN A 310 -1.00 -21.92 15.00
CA ASN A 310 -0.82 -23.38 15.01
C ASN A 310 -0.97 -23.95 13.60
N PRO A 311 0.12 -24.04 12.82
CA PRO A 311 0.09 -24.67 11.51
C PRO A 311 -0.36 -26.12 11.58
N MET A 312 -1.00 -26.61 10.50
CA MET A 312 -1.51 -27.98 10.43
C MET A 312 -1.08 -28.68 9.14
N LYS A 313 -1.24 -30.00 9.11
CA LYS A 313 -0.98 -30.77 7.91
C LYS A 313 -2.10 -30.53 6.87
N GLU A 314 -1.74 -30.68 5.59
CA GLU A 314 -2.68 -30.52 4.49
C GLU A 314 -3.88 -31.48 4.59
N GLU A 315 -3.68 -32.69 5.10
CA GLU A 315 -4.73 -33.70 5.29
C GLU A 315 -5.79 -33.34 6.34
N ASP A 316 -5.43 -32.44 7.29
CA ASP A 316 -6.31 -31.95 8.37
C ASP A 316 -6.97 -30.61 8.02
N PHE A 317 -6.53 -29.94 6.95
CA PHE A 317 -7.00 -28.62 6.56
C PHE A 317 -8.28 -28.70 5.72
N THR A 318 -9.22 -27.81 6.04
CA THR A 318 -10.38 -27.55 5.17
C THR A 318 -10.44 -26.07 4.80
N PRO A 319 -10.84 -25.72 3.56
CA PRO A 319 -10.74 -24.33 3.05
C PRO A 319 -11.52 -23.27 3.83
N ASP A 320 -12.56 -23.65 4.60
CA ASP A 320 -13.32 -22.76 5.48
C ASP A 320 -12.55 -22.33 6.73
N MET A 321 -11.49 -23.05 7.09
CA MET A 321 -10.63 -22.69 8.23
C MET A 321 -9.88 -21.37 8.00
N LEU A 322 -9.53 -21.02 6.74
CA LEU A 322 -8.79 -19.81 6.47
C LEU A 322 -9.57 -18.55 6.82
N GLY A 323 -10.84 -18.45 6.43
CA GLY A 323 -11.69 -17.31 6.79
C GLY A 323 -11.86 -17.17 8.30
N SER A 324 -11.97 -18.31 9.01
CA SER A 324 -12.05 -18.36 10.47
C SER A 324 -10.76 -17.85 11.13
N GLU A 325 -9.58 -18.29 10.67
CA GLU A 325 -8.28 -17.84 11.17
C GLU A 325 -8.05 -16.36 10.95
N LEU A 326 -8.47 -15.82 9.80
CA LEU A 326 -8.39 -14.38 9.51
C LEU A 326 -9.26 -13.55 10.46
N ARG A 327 -10.43 -14.05 10.85
CA ARG A 327 -11.26 -13.39 11.89
C ARG A 327 -10.60 -13.41 13.25
N VAL A 328 -9.96 -14.52 13.62
CA VAL A 328 -9.18 -14.63 14.86
C VAL A 328 -8.02 -13.63 14.84
N LEU A 329 -7.24 -13.58 13.77
CA LEU A 329 -6.14 -12.64 13.61
C LEU A 329 -6.61 -11.18 13.71
N ASN A 330 -7.68 -10.80 13.02
CA ASN A 330 -8.25 -9.45 13.09
C ASN A 330 -8.62 -9.08 14.53
N HIS A 331 -9.26 -9.99 15.26
CA HIS A 331 -9.62 -9.78 16.66
C HIS A 331 -8.38 -9.58 17.55
N GLU A 332 -7.36 -10.42 17.39
CA GLU A 332 -6.08 -10.32 18.14
C GLU A 332 -5.36 -8.98 17.87
N LEU A 333 -5.48 -8.43 16.67
CA LEU A 333 -4.89 -7.16 16.27
C LEU A 333 -5.78 -5.94 16.59
N GLY A 334 -6.95 -6.15 17.23
CA GLY A 334 -7.87 -5.07 17.60
C GLY A 334 -8.53 -4.38 16.40
N ILE A 335 -8.69 -5.08 15.28
CA ILE A 335 -9.43 -4.59 14.12
C ILE A 335 -10.95 -4.67 14.42
N PRO A 336 -11.73 -3.63 14.08
CA PRO A 336 -13.19 -3.68 14.18
C PRO A 336 -13.78 -4.87 13.42
N ALA A 337 -14.83 -5.49 13.97
CA ALA A 337 -15.41 -6.71 13.43
C ALA A 337 -16.29 -6.48 12.20
N SER A 338 -16.84 -5.27 12.04
CA SER A 338 -17.80 -4.97 10.97
C SER A 338 -17.66 -3.56 10.39
N LEU A 339 -18.23 -3.37 9.21
CA LEU A 339 -18.27 -2.07 8.53
C LEU A 339 -19.15 -1.06 9.34
N SER A 340 -20.17 -1.52 10.04
CA SER A 340 -21.01 -0.64 10.88
C SER A 340 -20.25 -0.03 12.05
N GLU A 341 -19.31 -0.76 12.65
CA GLU A 341 -18.47 -0.25 13.74
C GLU A 341 -17.53 0.90 13.31
N VAL A 342 -17.23 0.99 12.03
CA VAL A 342 -16.39 2.06 11.47
C VAL A 342 -17.21 3.16 10.77
N GLY A 343 -18.52 3.18 11.00
CA GLY A 343 -19.42 4.25 10.56
C GLY A 343 -19.94 4.15 9.14
N VAL A 344 -19.70 3.03 8.46
CA VAL A 344 -20.30 2.75 7.14
C VAL A 344 -21.81 2.64 7.29
N LYS A 345 -22.56 3.05 6.27
CA LYS A 345 -24.01 3.02 6.23
C LYS A 345 -24.51 2.26 5.02
N SER A 346 -25.46 1.34 5.25
CA SER A 346 -25.98 0.43 4.22
C SER A 346 -26.69 1.16 3.06
N GLU A 347 -27.19 2.39 3.26
CA GLU A 347 -27.81 3.19 2.20
C GLU A 347 -26.86 3.54 1.05
N LYS A 348 -25.56 3.38 1.26
CA LYS A 348 -24.53 3.61 0.23
C LYS A 348 -24.07 2.34 -0.50
N PHE A 349 -24.50 1.16 -0.09
CA PHE A 349 -24.02 -0.10 -0.64
C PHE A 349 -24.20 -0.21 -2.16
N ASP A 350 -25.34 0.26 -2.68
CA ASP A 350 -25.58 0.21 -4.14
C ASP A 350 -24.58 1.06 -4.94
N ALA A 351 -24.32 2.30 -4.47
CA ALA A 351 -23.32 3.18 -5.10
C ALA A 351 -21.89 2.65 -4.93
N MET A 352 -21.56 2.14 -3.75
CA MET A 352 -20.26 1.52 -3.48
C MET A 352 -20.02 0.28 -4.34
N ALA A 353 -21.06 -0.55 -4.54
CA ALA A 353 -20.98 -1.73 -5.40
C ALA A 353 -20.79 -1.33 -6.89
N GLU A 354 -21.43 -0.27 -7.35
CA GLU A 354 -21.19 0.27 -8.68
C GLU A 354 -19.74 0.72 -8.87
N ASP A 355 -19.16 1.39 -7.87
CA ASP A 355 -17.78 1.85 -7.94
C ASP A 355 -16.79 0.69 -7.83
N ALA A 356 -17.05 -0.31 -6.98
CA ALA A 356 -16.27 -1.53 -6.89
C ALA A 356 -16.19 -2.26 -8.24
N MET A 357 -17.31 -2.34 -8.96
CA MET A 357 -17.37 -2.99 -10.28
C MET A 357 -16.59 -2.24 -11.38
N LYS A 358 -16.24 -0.97 -11.17
CA LYS A 358 -15.36 -0.21 -12.08
C LYS A 358 -13.89 -0.54 -11.86
N SER A 359 -13.55 -1.14 -10.72
CA SER A 359 -12.18 -1.50 -10.38
C SER A 359 -11.66 -2.59 -11.32
N GLY A 360 -10.47 -2.36 -11.88
CA GLY A 360 -9.81 -3.39 -12.66
C GLY A 360 -9.42 -4.63 -11.85
N ASN A 361 -9.43 -4.56 -10.51
CA ASN A 361 -9.11 -5.69 -9.63
C ASN A 361 -10.17 -6.80 -9.67
N ILE A 362 -11.44 -6.44 -9.84
CA ILE A 362 -12.56 -7.39 -10.04
C ILE A 362 -12.27 -8.40 -11.16
N LEU A 363 -11.59 -7.96 -12.24
CA LEU A 363 -11.34 -8.77 -13.42
C LEU A 363 -10.34 -9.92 -13.20
N VAL A 364 -9.55 -9.83 -12.15
CA VAL A 364 -8.52 -10.82 -11.82
C VAL A 364 -8.76 -11.53 -10.49
N ASN A 365 -9.91 -11.25 -9.86
CA ASN A 365 -10.37 -12.05 -8.71
C ASN A 365 -10.54 -13.51 -9.12
N PRO A 366 -10.16 -14.51 -8.30
CA PRO A 366 -10.23 -15.92 -8.70
C PRO A 366 -11.65 -16.37 -9.04
N ARG A 367 -12.65 -15.97 -8.27
CA ARG A 367 -14.06 -16.20 -8.55
C ARG A 367 -14.64 -15.01 -9.29
N LYS A 368 -15.36 -15.27 -10.39
CA LYS A 368 -16.05 -14.21 -11.12
C LYS A 368 -17.09 -13.54 -10.21
N THR A 369 -17.01 -12.22 -10.14
CA THR A 369 -17.83 -11.40 -9.24
C THR A 369 -18.82 -10.55 -10.01
N THR A 370 -20.05 -10.48 -9.53
CA THR A 370 -21.13 -9.64 -10.04
C THR A 370 -21.46 -8.52 -9.04
N LYS A 371 -22.19 -7.48 -9.49
CA LYS A 371 -22.68 -6.43 -8.57
C LYS A 371 -23.53 -7.01 -7.43
N SER A 372 -24.33 -8.05 -7.68
CA SER A 372 -25.10 -8.72 -6.64
C SER A 372 -24.22 -9.39 -5.61
N ASP A 373 -23.14 -10.06 -6.04
CA ASP A 373 -22.19 -10.66 -5.11
C ASP A 373 -21.53 -9.60 -4.22
N VAL A 374 -21.14 -8.44 -4.79
CA VAL A 374 -20.55 -7.33 -4.02
C VAL A 374 -21.53 -6.78 -2.99
N LEU A 375 -22.81 -6.63 -3.35
CA LEU A 375 -23.86 -6.21 -2.39
C LEU A 375 -24.02 -7.21 -1.26
N ASP A 376 -24.07 -8.50 -1.57
CA ASP A 376 -24.17 -9.57 -0.57
C ASP A 376 -22.97 -9.60 0.37
N LEU A 377 -21.75 -9.41 -0.18
CA LEU A 377 -20.51 -9.34 0.59
C LEU A 377 -20.50 -8.11 1.53
N TYR A 378 -20.93 -6.93 1.07
CA TYR A 378 -21.07 -5.76 1.95
C TYR A 378 -22.09 -6.04 3.06
N GLN A 379 -23.22 -6.67 2.74
CA GLN A 379 -24.24 -6.99 3.74
C GLN A 379 -23.73 -7.99 4.79
N GLN A 380 -22.93 -8.98 4.41
CA GLN A 380 -22.32 -9.96 5.31
C GLN A 380 -21.24 -9.36 6.22
N THR A 381 -20.65 -8.24 5.85
CA THR A 381 -19.61 -7.55 6.62
C THR A 381 -20.13 -6.35 7.41
N PHE A 382 -21.42 -6.07 7.33
CA PHE A 382 -22.09 -4.95 8.00
C PHE A 382 -22.59 -5.31 9.40
#